data_eea6bec96ce45083e3ba65eea8e3a25f
#
_entry.id   eea6bec96ce45083e3ba65eea8e3a25f
#
_cell.length_a   1.000
_cell.length_b   1.000
_cell.length_c   1.000
_cell.angle_alpha   90.00
_cell.angle_beta   90.00
_cell.angle_gamma   90.00
#
_symmetry.space_group_name_H-M   'P 1'
#
loop_
_entity.id
_entity.type
_entity.pdbx_description
1 polymer ?
#
loop_
_entity_poly.entity_id
_entity_poly.type
_entity_poly.pdbx_seq_one_letter_code
_entity_poly.pdbx_strand_id
1 'polypeptide(L)'
;SSASPELWVTGIGEALGFHLSFGTRFDWGEKIALFPDINGENHKGHEKVLRLAQHNITSGLAGYSDSKADLPLLDLCKENTLVNPLPGVRKTGVANQWRILEPASPWQNRKAFAWGCVLQLFGFWKP
;
A
#
# COMPACT_ATOMS: atom_id res chain seq x y z
N SER A 1 5.62 2.92 -1.75
CA SER A 1 4.95 3.83 -0.81
C SER A 1 3.66 3.18 -0.29
N SER A 2 3.46 3.10 1.02
CA SER A 2 2.35 2.39 1.67
C SER A 2 1.87 3.14 2.92
N ALA A 3 0.59 3.00 3.28
CA ALA A 3 0.07 3.46 4.57
C ALA A 3 0.36 2.48 5.73
N SER A 4 0.97 1.34 5.45
CA SER A 4 1.40 0.37 6.47
C SER A 4 2.59 0.91 7.28
N PRO A 5 2.87 0.34 8.48
CA PRO A 5 4.02 0.72 9.29
C PRO A 5 5.34 0.70 8.49
N GLU A 6 6.13 1.77 8.61
CA GLU A 6 7.38 1.95 7.85
C GLU A 6 8.37 0.80 8.09
N LEU A 7 8.43 0.28 9.32
CA LEU A 7 9.26 -0.85 9.69
C LEU A 7 9.03 -2.07 8.77
N TRP A 8 7.78 -2.41 8.50
CA TRP A 8 7.44 -3.54 7.63
C TRP A 8 7.66 -3.21 6.15
N VAL A 9 7.27 -1.99 5.76
CA VAL A 9 7.39 -1.54 4.35
C VAL A 9 8.85 -1.49 3.92
N THR A 10 9.76 -1.06 4.80
CA THR A 10 11.19 -1.01 4.52
C THR A 10 11.76 -2.41 4.35
N GLY A 11 11.52 -3.32 5.30
CA GLY A 11 12.03 -4.69 5.20
C GLY A 11 11.51 -5.45 3.98
N ILE A 12 10.22 -5.30 3.63
CA ILE A 12 9.66 -5.89 2.42
C ILE A 12 10.27 -5.24 1.17
N GLY A 13 10.42 -3.92 1.18
CA GLY A 13 10.98 -3.17 0.06
C GLY A 13 12.42 -3.60 -0.25
N GLU A 14 13.27 -3.73 0.76
CA GLU A 14 14.64 -4.22 0.63
C GLU A 14 14.68 -5.64 0.08
N ALA A 15 13.85 -6.55 0.63
CA ALA A 15 13.77 -7.93 0.16
C ALA A 15 13.32 -8.05 -1.31
N LEU A 16 12.52 -7.10 -1.80
CA LEU A 16 12.06 -7.03 -3.19
C LEU A 16 12.98 -6.18 -4.09
N GLY A 17 14.08 -5.63 -3.58
CA GLY A 17 15.04 -4.83 -4.34
C GLY A 17 14.56 -3.40 -4.68
N PHE A 18 13.62 -2.83 -3.93
CA PHE A 18 13.24 -1.44 -4.09
C PHE A 18 14.30 -0.49 -3.53
N HIS A 19 14.65 0.55 -4.27
CA HIS A 19 15.64 1.55 -3.85
C HIS A 19 15.14 2.44 -2.70
N LEU A 20 13.84 2.73 -2.66
CA LEU A 20 13.22 3.56 -1.63
C LEU A 20 11.88 2.97 -1.22
N SER A 21 11.65 2.95 0.07
CA SER A 21 10.41 2.48 0.68
C SER A 21 9.90 3.49 1.70
N PHE A 22 8.61 3.85 1.61
CA PHE A 22 7.99 4.82 2.50
C PHE A 22 6.73 4.22 3.12
N GLY A 23 6.62 4.32 4.43
CA GLY A 23 5.49 3.87 5.22
C GLY A 23 5.05 4.91 6.25
N THR A 24 4.04 4.58 7.05
CA THR A 24 3.64 5.38 8.20
C THR A 24 4.66 5.17 9.32
N ARG A 25 5.18 6.25 9.89
CA ARG A 25 6.08 6.21 11.03
C ARG A 25 5.29 6.09 12.31
N PHE A 26 5.73 5.20 13.18
CA PHE A 26 5.16 5.02 14.51
C PHE A 26 6.22 5.29 15.57
N ASP A 27 5.79 5.87 16.68
CA ASP A 27 6.58 5.91 17.90
C ASP A 27 6.25 4.66 18.72
N TRP A 28 7.21 3.76 18.81
CA TRP A 28 7.05 2.50 19.54
C TRP A 28 7.32 2.66 21.03
N GLY A 29 7.89 3.81 21.47
CA GLY A 29 8.28 4.05 22.84
C GLY A 29 9.27 3.01 23.41
N GLU A 30 9.55 3.09 24.68
CA GLU A 30 10.38 2.09 25.40
C GLU A 30 9.63 0.78 25.70
N LYS A 31 8.31 0.81 25.70
CA LYS A 31 7.45 -0.36 25.94
C LYS A 31 6.67 -0.66 24.66
N ILE A 32 6.62 -1.95 24.29
CA ILE A 32 5.79 -2.41 23.18
C ILE A 32 4.33 -2.04 23.49
N ALA A 33 3.84 -1.00 22.86
CA ALA A 33 2.45 -0.60 22.96
C ALA A 33 1.61 -1.43 21.99
N LEU A 34 0.46 -1.92 22.42
CA LEU A 34 -0.53 -2.58 21.55
C LEU A 34 -1.02 -1.63 20.45
N PHE A 35 -1.01 -0.32 20.72
CA PHE A 35 -1.41 0.73 19.80
C PHE A 35 -0.36 1.86 19.88
N PRO A 36 0.72 1.78 19.08
CA PRO A 36 1.73 2.83 19.06
C PRO A 36 1.17 4.10 18.42
N ASP A 37 1.64 5.24 18.90
CA ASP A 37 1.27 6.54 18.33
C ASP A 37 1.93 6.74 16.94
N ILE A 38 1.22 7.45 16.07
CA ILE A 38 1.76 7.83 14.77
C ILE A 38 2.74 8.99 14.99
N ASN A 39 3.98 8.80 14.58
CA ASN A 39 4.99 9.85 14.59
C ASN A 39 4.86 10.71 13.31
N GLY A 40 4.20 11.86 13.44
CA GLY A 40 3.85 12.74 12.34
C GLY A 40 2.49 12.41 11.73
N GLU A 41 2.39 12.52 10.41
CA GLU A 41 1.16 12.26 9.67
C GLU A 41 1.06 10.81 9.18
N ASN A 42 -0.17 10.31 9.08
CA ASN A 42 -0.43 9.01 8.46
C ASN A 42 -0.05 9.07 6.97
N HIS A 43 0.83 8.18 6.55
CA HIS A 43 1.35 8.11 5.17
C HIS A 43 0.28 7.67 4.17
N LYS A 44 -0.78 8.49 4.03
CA LYS A 44 -1.97 8.24 3.20
C LYS A 44 -2.33 9.47 2.38
N GLY A 45 -2.86 9.24 1.18
CA GLY A 45 -3.35 10.33 0.33
C GLY A 45 -2.25 11.30 -0.06
N HIS A 46 -2.49 12.58 0.16
CA HIS A 46 -1.58 13.67 -0.22
C HIS A 46 -0.23 13.60 0.52
N GLU A 47 -0.19 13.03 1.71
CA GLU A 47 1.06 12.85 2.48
C GLU A 47 2.09 12.00 1.73
N LYS A 48 1.65 11.03 0.93
CA LYS A 48 2.55 10.27 0.05
C LYS A 48 3.25 11.17 -0.97
N VAL A 49 2.53 12.13 -1.52
CA VAL A 49 3.08 13.10 -2.50
C VAL A 49 4.09 14.02 -1.83
N LEU A 50 3.75 14.57 -0.66
CA LEU A 50 4.67 15.42 0.11
C LEU A 50 5.95 14.68 0.46
N ARG A 51 5.84 13.42 0.89
CA ARG A 51 6.99 12.59 1.23
C ARG A 51 7.90 12.33 0.03
N LEU A 52 7.32 12.07 -1.13
CA LEU A 52 8.08 11.91 -2.37
C LEU A 52 8.78 13.21 -2.77
N ALA A 53 8.09 14.34 -2.66
CA ALA A 53 8.68 15.66 -2.96
C ALA A 53 9.88 15.99 -2.06
N GLN A 54 9.85 15.61 -0.77
CA GLN A 54 11.01 15.75 0.14
C GLN A 54 12.24 14.98 -0.34
N HIS A 55 12.04 13.93 -1.13
CA HIS A 55 13.10 13.13 -1.76
C HIS A 55 13.37 13.53 -3.22
N ASN A 56 12.90 14.71 -3.64
CA ASN A 56 13.02 15.24 -5.00
C ASN A 56 12.34 14.36 -6.08
N ILE A 57 11.36 13.55 -5.69
CA ILE A 57 10.56 12.73 -6.60
C ILE A 57 9.25 13.47 -6.88
N THR A 58 9.19 14.17 -8.01
CA THR A 58 8.05 14.99 -8.43
C THR A 58 7.25 14.38 -9.59
N SER A 59 7.73 13.29 -10.17
CA SER A 59 7.05 12.57 -11.23
C SER A 59 7.43 11.09 -11.22
N GLY A 60 6.56 10.24 -11.75
CA GLY A 60 6.78 8.81 -11.91
C GLY A 60 6.48 8.33 -13.33
N LEU A 61 7.11 7.24 -13.76
CA LEU A 61 6.78 6.60 -15.03
C LEU A 61 5.47 5.81 -14.89
N ALA A 62 5.38 4.96 -13.88
CA ALA A 62 4.22 4.11 -13.65
C ALA A 62 3.76 4.16 -12.18
N GLY A 63 2.44 4.24 -11.97
CA GLY A 63 1.80 4.20 -10.66
C GLY A 63 0.86 3.00 -10.51
N TYR A 64 0.87 2.39 -9.33
CA TYR A 64 0.01 1.26 -9.00
C TYR A 64 -0.73 1.52 -7.69
N SER A 65 -2.05 1.34 -7.65
CA SER A 65 -2.83 1.44 -6.42
C SER A 65 -4.17 0.72 -6.53
N ASP A 66 -4.79 0.45 -5.38
CA ASP A 66 -6.15 -0.04 -5.21
C ASP A 66 -7.08 1.03 -4.59
N SER A 67 -6.52 2.13 -4.09
CA SER A 67 -7.16 3.07 -3.17
C SER A 67 -7.47 4.43 -3.81
N LYS A 68 -8.68 4.95 -3.49
CA LYS A 68 -9.05 6.32 -3.85
C LYS A 68 -8.12 7.37 -3.21
N ALA A 69 -7.57 7.08 -2.04
CA ALA A 69 -6.65 7.99 -1.36
C ALA A 69 -5.35 8.23 -2.15
N ASP A 70 -5.00 7.32 -3.05
CA ASP A 70 -3.76 7.40 -3.83
C ASP A 70 -3.93 8.11 -5.19
N LEU A 71 -5.10 8.66 -5.49
CA LEU A 71 -5.29 9.45 -6.70
C LEU A 71 -4.25 10.57 -6.86
N PRO A 72 -3.94 11.38 -5.81
CA PRO A 72 -2.88 12.39 -5.93
C PRO A 72 -1.50 11.81 -6.26
N LEU A 73 -1.20 10.59 -5.80
CA LEU A 73 0.04 9.89 -6.15
C LEU A 73 0.03 9.44 -7.60
N LEU A 74 -1.09 8.92 -8.08
CA LEU A 74 -1.24 8.46 -9.46
C LEU A 74 -1.16 9.64 -10.44
N ASP A 75 -1.65 10.82 -10.06
CA ASP A 75 -1.56 12.04 -10.88
C ASP A 75 -0.11 12.48 -11.17
N LEU A 76 0.87 12.03 -10.38
CA LEU A 76 2.29 12.23 -10.65
C LEU A 76 2.85 11.28 -11.71
N CYS A 77 2.13 10.23 -12.06
CA CYS A 77 2.61 9.16 -12.92
C CYS A 77 2.07 9.30 -14.34
N LYS A 78 2.89 8.92 -15.33
CA LYS A 78 2.50 8.93 -16.73
C LYS A 78 1.54 7.81 -17.08
N GLU A 79 1.78 6.63 -16.49
CA GLU A 79 0.98 5.43 -16.71
C GLU A 79 0.42 4.95 -15.37
N ASN A 80 -0.88 4.69 -15.32
CA ASN A 80 -1.55 4.28 -14.09
C ASN A 80 -2.20 2.91 -14.24
N THR A 81 -2.02 2.09 -13.21
CA THR A 81 -2.63 0.77 -13.10
C THR A 81 -3.33 0.63 -11.76
N LEU A 82 -4.61 0.30 -11.81
CA LEU A 82 -5.37 -0.06 -10.61
C LEU A 82 -5.32 -1.58 -10.41
N VAL A 83 -5.04 -2.02 -9.19
CA VAL A 83 -4.96 -3.44 -8.83
C VAL A 83 -6.07 -3.76 -7.85
N ASN A 84 -7.01 -4.63 -8.23
CA ASN A 84 -8.19 -4.99 -7.42
C ASN A 84 -8.95 -3.77 -6.85
N PRO A 85 -9.25 -2.74 -7.67
CA PRO A 85 -9.83 -1.50 -7.17
C PRO A 85 -11.25 -1.69 -6.63
N LEU A 86 -11.57 -0.98 -5.57
CA LEU A 86 -12.96 -0.85 -5.10
C LEU A 86 -13.85 -0.20 -6.18
N PRO A 87 -15.16 -0.45 -6.20
CA PRO A 87 -16.06 0.01 -7.28
C PRO A 87 -15.99 1.50 -7.59
N GLY A 88 -15.81 2.34 -6.55
CA GLY A 88 -15.69 3.80 -6.71
C GLY A 88 -14.40 4.22 -7.42
N VAL A 89 -13.29 3.59 -7.10
CA VAL A 89 -11.98 3.83 -7.75
C VAL A 89 -11.95 3.27 -9.15
N ARG A 90 -12.57 2.09 -9.35
CA ARG A 90 -12.71 1.47 -10.68
C ARG A 90 -13.37 2.42 -11.69
N LYS A 91 -14.44 3.11 -11.29
CA LYS A 91 -15.10 4.10 -12.15
C LYS A 91 -14.14 5.20 -12.60
N THR A 92 -13.31 5.70 -11.69
CA THR A 92 -12.28 6.71 -12.03
C THR A 92 -11.25 6.13 -13.00
N GLY A 93 -10.77 4.90 -12.76
CA GLY A 93 -9.81 4.24 -13.65
C GLY A 93 -10.36 4.04 -15.06
N VAL A 94 -11.62 3.61 -15.19
CA VAL A 94 -12.28 3.46 -16.51
C VAL A 94 -12.41 4.81 -17.20
N ALA A 95 -12.85 5.85 -16.49
CA ALA A 95 -13.01 7.20 -17.05
C ALA A 95 -11.67 7.79 -17.56
N ASN A 96 -10.56 7.49 -16.89
CA ASN A 96 -9.22 7.95 -17.24
C ASN A 96 -8.46 6.95 -18.16
N GLN A 97 -9.11 5.88 -18.62
CA GLN A 97 -8.51 4.84 -19.46
C GLN A 97 -7.27 4.17 -18.82
N TRP A 98 -7.23 4.10 -17.49
CA TRP A 98 -6.15 3.43 -16.76
C TRP A 98 -6.27 1.92 -16.88
N ARG A 99 -5.13 1.25 -16.84
CA ARG A 99 -5.10 -0.21 -16.82
C ARG A 99 -5.70 -0.73 -15.51
N ILE A 100 -6.55 -1.76 -15.60
CA ILE A 100 -7.12 -2.44 -14.44
C ILE A 100 -6.63 -3.88 -14.43
N LEU A 101 -5.99 -4.29 -13.32
CA LEU A 101 -5.54 -5.65 -13.07
C LEU A 101 -6.40 -6.23 -11.96
N GLU A 102 -6.97 -7.39 -12.20
CA GLU A 102 -7.75 -8.15 -11.22
C GLU A 102 -7.16 -9.57 -11.13
N PRO A 103 -5.96 -9.72 -10.51
CA PRO A 103 -5.39 -11.03 -10.30
C PRO A 103 -6.33 -11.87 -9.44
N ALA A 104 -6.38 -13.16 -9.74
CA ALA A 104 -7.21 -14.10 -9.00
C ALA A 104 -6.82 -14.06 -7.51
N SER A 105 -7.83 -14.03 -6.65
CA SER A 105 -7.60 -14.17 -5.20
C SER A 105 -7.04 -15.55 -4.89
N PRO A 106 -6.02 -15.68 -4.03
CA PRO A 106 -5.49 -16.97 -3.61
C PRO A 106 -6.49 -17.80 -2.78
N TRP A 107 -7.60 -17.20 -2.36
CA TRP A 107 -8.68 -17.86 -1.64
C TRP A 107 -9.98 -17.89 -2.44
N GLN A 108 -10.65 -19.03 -2.42
CA GLN A 108 -11.88 -19.24 -3.18
C GLN A 108 -13.11 -18.53 -2.59
N ASN A 109 -13.10 -18.24 -1.28
CA ASN A 109 -14.20 -17.59 -0.58
C ASN A 109 -13.75 -16.97 0.76
N ARG A 110 -14.64 -16.17 1.39
CA ARG A 110 -14.36 -15.48 2.66
C ARG A 110 -14.03 -16.45 3.82
N LYS A 111 -14.59 -17.65 3.83
CA LYS A 111 -14.29 -18.66 4.86
C LYS A 111 -12.87 -19.19 4.70
N ALA A 112 -12.45 -19.48 3.47
CA ALA A 112 -11.08 -19.91 3.17
C ALA A 112 -10.07 -18.81 3.52
N PHE A 113 -10.39 -17.53 3.28
CA PHE A 113 -9.59 -16.39 3.72
C PHE A 113 -9.45 -16.35 5.24
N ALA A 114 -10.58 -16.36 5.97
CA ALA A 114 -10.58 -16.32 7.43
C ALA A 114 -9.79 -17.49 8.03
N TRP A 115 -9.96 -18.68 7.48
CA TRP A 115 -9.21 -19.86 7.90
C TRP A 115 -7.72 -19.73 7.62
N GLY A 116 -7.34 -19.19 6.44
CA GLY A 116 -5.96 -18.89 6.11
C GLY A 116 -5.33 -17.90 7.09
N CYS A 117 -6.05 -16.85 7.50
CA CYS A 117 -5.57 -15.90 8.52
C CYS A 117 -5.34 -16.59 9.87
N VAL A 118 -6.24 -17.48 10.30
CA VAL A 118 -6.07 -18.26 11.53
C VAL A 118 -4.84 -19.16 11.44
N LEU A 119 -4.65 -19.87 10.34
CA LEU A 119 -3.47 -20.70 10.13
C LEU A 119 -2.17 -19.90 10.14
N GLN A 120 -2.17 -18.69 9.57
CA GLN A 120 -1.02 -17.78 9.62
C GLN A 120 -0.67 -17.35 11.05
N LEU A 121 -1.67 -17.01 11.87
CA LEU A 121 -1.46 -16.64 13.27
C LEU A 121 -0.76 -17.74 14.08
N PHE A 122 -1.01 -19.00 13.74
CA PHE A 122 -0.39 -20.16 14.39
C PHE A 122 0.86 -20.68 13.65
N GLY A 123 1.32 -20.01 12.60
CA GLY A 123 2.51 -20.43 11.83
C GLY A 123 2.33 -21.67 10.97
N PHE A 124 1.08 -22.13 10.74
CA PHE A 124 0.78 -23.31 9.93
C PHE A 124 0.55 -23.01 8.45
N TRP A 125 0.58 -21.76 8.05
CA TRP A 125 0.44 -21.39 6.65
C TRP A 125 1.75 -21.66 5.88
N LYS A 126 1.68 -22.54 4.90
CA LYS A 126 2.70 -22.66 3.84
C LYS A 126 2.09 -22.12 2.55
N PRO A 127 2.76 -21.19 1.86
CA PRO A 127 2.29 -20.67 0.57
C PRO A 127 2.23 -21.75 -0.50
#